data_b0939dfcc6d77a8d148a3612c556e709
#
_entry.id   b0939dfcc6d77a8d148a3612c556e709
#
_cell.length_a   1.000
_cell.length_b   1.000
_cell.length_c   1.000
_cell.angle_alpha   90.00
_cell.angle_beta   90.00
_cell.angle_gamma   90.00
#
_symmetry.space_group_name_H-M   'P 1'
#
loop_
_entity.id
_entity.type
_entity.pdbx_description
1 polymer ?
#
loop_
_entity_poly.entity_id
_entity_poly.type
_entity_poly.pdbx_seq_one_letter_code
_entity_poly.pdbx_strand_id
1 'polypeptide(L)'
;MVSPHSHLNKVTQRIVERSKPTRAAYLARIDGAQGHFPARGALSCANLAHGFAGMEGQEKISIKALREPNIGIVSSYNEMLSAHAPFKNYPDIIKRAAREAGGVAQFAGGVPAMCDGVTQGNAGMELSLFSREVIAMSTAVALTHNMFDAALCLGICDKIVPGLLIGALQFGHLPTIFVPAGPMTSGLTNDDKAKVRQQFATGACDRDALLEAEAVAYHGHGTCTFYGTANSNQMLMELMGLHLPGSAFIHPHTPLRDTLTAESAKRVLELTVERGNYTPIGRIVDEKAIVNGIVALLATGGSTNHTLHLVAIARAAGIVIDWNDFDELSQSVPLVARIYPNGKADVNHFHAAGGIAYLVRDLLDAGLLHEDVKTVAGEGLRHYMREPKLIDGRLQWVDGPETSHDTKVLRSHKEPFAPDGGLRLMQGKLGRGVIKISAVAEAHRQVKAPAIVFESQEQVQEAFDNGDLKRDFVAIVRFQGSRANGMPELHRLTPLLGVLQDQGFHVALVTDGRMSGASGKVPAVIHISPEALLQGPLGKVRTGDTIVIDANKGVLDIDTDENEWAAREVEQPQHQADNEVGFGRELFGVFRSAAMPAELGASVFGPMVGEIPPQHAKEL
;
A
#
# COMPACT_ATOMS: atom_id res chain seq x y z
N MET A 1 1.57 23.42 20.69
CA MET A 1 1.01 22.63 19.60
C MET A 1 0.56 23.59 18.51
N VAL A 2 0.97 23.37 17.27
CA VAL A 2 0.45 24.11 16.11
C VAL A 2 -0.97 23.62 15.87
N SER A 3 -1.92 24.54 15.62
CA SER A 3 -3.28 24.13 15.30
C SER A 3 -3.30 23.41 13.93
N PRO A 4 -4.00 22.28 13.79
CA PRO A 4 -4.11 21.59 12.52
C PRO A 4 -4.67 22.50 11.41
N HIS A 5 -4.19 22.34 10.20
CA HIS A 5 -4.63 23.08 9.03
C HIS A 5 -6.15 22.96 8.85
N SER A 6 -6.83 24.03 8.52
CA SER A 6 -8.31 24.05 8.44
C SER A 6 -8.89 23.00 7.48
N HIS A 7 -8.25 22.77 6.33
CA HIS A 7 -8.63 21.75 5.36
C HIS A 7 -8.47 20.33 5.91
N LEU A 8 -7.33 20.05 6.57
CA LEU A 8 -7.09 18.76 7.22
C LEU A 8 -8.22 18.44 8.21
N ASN A 9 -8.53 19.39 9.10
CA ASN A 9 -9.61 19.23 10.08
C ASN A 9 -10.96 19.00 9.42
N LYS A 10 -11.29 19.76 8.38
CA LYS A 10 -12.56 19.62 7.65
C LYS A 10 -12.72 18.21 7.06
N VAL A 11 -11.69 17.70 6.39
CA VAL A 11 -11.72 16.35 5.79
C VAL A 11 -11.82 15.30 6.90
N THR A 12 -11.03 15.43 7.97
CA THR A 12 -11.06 14.49 9.10
C THR A 12 -12.45 14.45 9.76
N GLN A 13 -13.07 15.59 10.02
CA GLN A 13 -14.42 15.65 10.60
C GLN A 13 -15.47 15.00 9.70
N ARG A 14 -15.39 15.21 8.40
CA ARG A 14 -16.27 14.53 7.44
C ARG A 14 -16.09 13.01 7.48
N ILE A 15 -14.86 12.52 7.54
CA ILE A 15 -14.55 11.09 7.69
C ILE A 15 -15.14 10.56 8.99
N VAL A 16 -14.97 11.24 10.12
CA VAL A 16 -15.51 10.87 11.43
C VAL A 16 -17.04 10.76 11.37
N GLU A 17 -17.73 11.78 10.86
CA GLU A 17 -19.19 11.76 10.77
C GLU A 17 -19.71 10.65 9.86
N ARG A 18 -19.07 10.45 8.69
CA ARG A 18 -19.42 9.39 7.75
C ARG A 18 -19.20 7.99 8.33
N SER A 19 -18.13 7.83 9.13
CA SER A 19 -17.74 6.55 9.73
C SER A 19 -18.50 6.20 11.00
N LYS A 20 -19.19 7.15 11.62
CA LYS A 20 -19.76 7.03 12.96
C LYS A 20 -20.49 5.69 13.24
N PRO A 21 -21.42 5.21 12.40
CA PRO A 21 -22.12 3.96 12.66
C PRO A 21 -21.22 2.73 12.56
N THR A 22 -20.38 2.65 11.53
CA THR A 22 -19.50 1.52 11.26
C THR A 22 -18.34 1.47 12.24
N ARG A 23 -17.78 2.65 12.59
CA ARG A 23 -16.72 2.76 13.59
C ARG A 23 -17.21 2.39 14.98
N ALA A 24 -18.39 2.85 15.38
CA ALA A 24 -18.98 2.47 16.66
C ALA A 24 -19.21 0.95 16.76
N ALA A 25 -19.73 0.33 15.71
CA ALA A 25 -19.91 -1.12 15.65
C ALA A 25 -18.58 -1.88 15.73
N TYR A 26 -17.56 -1.40 15.02
CA TYR A 26 -16.20 -1.96 15.10
C TYR A 26 -15.64 -1.87 16.52
N LEU A 27 -15.70 -0.69 17.14
CA LEU A 27 -15.18 -0.49 18.50
C LEU A 27 -15.91 -1.35 19.53
N ALA A 28 -17.24 -1.44 19.45
CA ALA A 28 -18.02 -2.32 20.32
C ALA A 28 -17.60 -3.79 20.19
N ARG A 29 -17.28 -4.24 18.96
CA ARG A 29 -16.81 -5.60 18.70
C ARG A 29 -15.44 -5.86 19.36
N ILE A 30 -14.47 -4.96 19.21
CA ILE A 30 -13.14 -5.15 19.79
C ILE A 30 -13.15 -5.01 21.32
N ASP A 31 -13.97 -4.12 21.87
CA ASP A 31 -14.13 -3.98 23.32
C ASP A 31 -14.78 -5.25 23.91
N GLY A 32 -15.77 -5.82 23.23
CA GLY A 32 -16.39 -7.09 23.62
C GLY A 32 -15.45 -8.31 23.47
N ALA A 33 -14.45 -8.22 22.61
CA ALA A 33 -13.44 -9.27 22.43
C ALA A 33 -12.30 -9.20 23.44
N GLN A 34 -12.17 -8.10 24.19
CA GLN A 34 -11.24 -7.98 25.31
C GLN A 34 -11.65 -8.93 26.42
N GLY A 35 -11.05 -10.12 26.41
CA GLY A 35 -11.39 -11.20 27.32
C GLY A 35 -10.49 -11.26 28.56
N HIS A 36 -10.31 -12.49 29.04
CA HIS A 36 -9.43 -12.78 30.19
C HIS A 36 -7.95 -12.63 29.81
N PHE A 37 -7.15 -12.27 30.79
CA PHE A 37 -5.69 -12.34 30.70
C PHE A 37 -5.15 -13.51 31.53
N PRO A 38 -4.19 -14.29 30.99
CA PRO A 38 -3.83 -14.34 29.55
C PRO A 38 -4.99 -14.93 28.72
N ALA A 39 -5.10 -14.49 27.47
CA ALA A 39 -6.22 -14.88 26.58
C ALA A 39 -6.44 -16.40 26.53
N ARG A 40 -5.34 -17.16 26.47
CA ARG A 40 -5.33 -18.62 26.48
C ARG A 40 -5.89 -19.27 27.77
N GLY A 41 -6.05 -18.50 28.83
CA GLY A 41 -6.68 -18.97 30.09
C GLY A 41 -8.17 -19.27 29.92
N ALA A 42 -8.80 -18.77 28.89
CA ALA A 42 -10.18 -19.09 28.53
C ALA A 42 -10.34 -20.43 27.80
N LEU A 43 -9.23 -21.05 27.37
CA LEU A 43 -9.24 -22.34 26.68
C LEU A 43 -9.47 -23.48 27.64
N SER A 44 -10.18 -24.54 27.19
CA SER A 44 -10.25 -25.80 27.94
C SER A 44 -8.85 -26.42 28.11
N CYS A 45 -8.68 -27.28 29.11
CA CYS A 45 -7.39 -27.95 29.34
C CYS A 45 -6.89 -28.73 28.12
N ALA A 46 -7.80 -29.37 27.38
CA ALA A 46 -7.43 -30.09 26.16
C ALA A 46 -6.98 -29.13 25.05
N ASN A 47 -7.72 -28.04 24.82
CA ASN A 47 -7.38 -27.03 23.81
C ASN A 47 -6.04 -26.37 24.13
N LEU A 48 -5.84 -25.99 25.41
CA LEU A 48 -4.58 -25.38 25.84
C LEU A 48 -3.39 -26.35 25.67
N ALA A 49 -3.58 -27.64 26.01
CA ALA A 49 -2.54 -28.66 25.84
C ALA A 49 -2.12 -28.80 24.36
N HIS A 50 -3.06 -28.79 23.43
CA HIS A 50 -2.74 -28.76 22.01
C HIS A 50 -1.97 -27.49 21.63
N GLY A 51 -2.31 -26.33 22.19
CA GLY A 51 -1.68 -25.03 21.89
C GLY A 51 -0.21 -24.93 22.32
N PHE A 52 0.26 -25.79 23.26
CA PHE A 52 1.66 -25.81 23.68
C PHE A 52 2.36 -27.16 23.41
N ALA A 53 1.69 -28.16 22.86
CA ALA A 53 2.25 -29.50 22.66
C ALA A 53 3.55 -29.49 21.84
N GLY A 54 3.59 -28.65 20.80
CA GLY A 54 4.76 -28.48 19.91
C GLY A 54 5.88 -27.62 20.48
N MET A 55 5.76 -27.11 21.72
CA MET A 55 6.80 -26.29 22.35
C MET A 55 7.71 -27.14 23.21
N GLU A 56 8.91 -26.63 23.47
CA GLU A 56 9.93 -27.29 24.28
C GLU A 56 10.45 -26.37 25.40
N GLY A 57 11.15 -26.96 26.36
CA GLY A 57 11.89 -26.26 27.40
C GLY A 57 11.06 -25.28 28.26
N GLN A 58 11.69 -24.19 28.64
CA GLN A 58 11.12 -23.18 29.54
C GLN A 58 9.89 -22.49 28.92
N GLU A 59 9.84 -22.28 27.61
CA GLU A 59 8.71 -21.65 26.94
C GLU A 59 7.41 -22.45 27.11
N LYS A 60 7.50 -23.77 27.03
CA LYS A 60 6.35 -24.66 27.28
C LYS A 60 5.85 -24.53 28.73
N ILE A 61 6.78 -24.42 29.69
CA ILE A 61 6.45 -24.25 31.11
C ILE A 61 5.71 -22.92 31.32
N SER A 62 6.22 -21.85 30.74
CA SER A 62 5.63 -20.50 30.83
C SER A 62 4.23 -20.43 30.21
N ILE A 63 4.02 -21.00 29.04
CA ILE A 63 2.68 -21.05 28.42
C ILE A 63 1.68 -21.79 29.28
N LYS A 64 2.10 -22.95 29.83
CA LYS A 64 1.27 -23.78 30.73
C LYS A 64 0.95 -23.06 32.05
N ALA A 65 1.87 -22.24 32.55
CA ALA A 65 1.72 -21.56 33.83
C ALA A 65 0.67 -20.43 33.81
N LEU A 66 0.23 -19.96 32.63
CA LEU A 66 -0.78 -18.91 32.45
C LEU A 66 -0.42 -17.59 33.17
N ARG A 67 0.86 -17.22 33.20
CA ARG A 67 1.34 -16.03 33.92
C ARG A 67 1.86 -14.94 32.98
N GLU A 68 2.69 -15.31 32.01
CA GLU A 68 3.33 -14.38 31.09
C GLU A 68 2.46 -14.15 29.85
N PRO A 69 2.47 -12.94 29.29
CA PRO A 69 1.81 -12.66 28.00
C PRO A 69 2.49 -13.44 26.86
N ASN A 70 1.71 -13.86 25.89
CA ASN A 70 2.16 -14.61 24.72
C ASN A 70 2.00 -13.79 23.44
N ILE A 71 3.08 -13.60 22.69
CA ILE A 71 3.10 -12.92 21.41
C ILE A 71 2.84 -13.92 20.27
N GLY A 72 1.87 -13.66 19.43
CA GLY A 72 1.68 -14.35 18.15
C GLY A 72 2.56 -13.71 17.06
N ILE A 73 3.47 -14.49 16.45
CA ILE A 73 4.29 -14.05 15.33
C ILE A 73 3.62 -14.49 14.03
N VAL A 74 3.18 -13.54 13.20
CA VAL A 74 2.68 -13.78 11.85
C VAL A 74 3.70 -13.27 10.85
N SER A 75 4.26 -14.16 10.00
CA SER A 75 5.40 -13.82 9.16
C SER A 75 5.13 -14.07 7.69
N SER A 76 5.57 -13.15 6.86
CA SER A 76 5.59 -13.28 5.39
C SER A 76 6.93 -13.78 4.86
N TYR A 77 7.70 -14.53 5.65
CA TYR A 77 8.97 -15.11 5.20
C TYR A 77 8.81 -15.85 3.88
N ASN A 78 9.73 -15.58 2.97
CA ASN A 78 9.80 -16.25 1.68
C ASN A 78 11.27 -16.17 1.19
N GLU A 79 11.85 -17.32 0.85
CA GLU A 79 13.26 -17.39 0.43
C GLU A 79 13.49 -16.87 -1.00
N MET A 80 12.48 -17.00 -1.88
CA MET A 80 12.54 -16.56 -3.27
C MET A 80 12.49 -15.03 -3.41
N LEU A 81 11.86 -14.33 -2.45
CA LEU A 81 11.61 -12.90 -2.54
C LEU A 81 12.57 -12.11 -1.66
N SER A 82 13.41 -11.27 -2.28
CA SER A 82 14.46 -10.49 -1.61
C SER A 82 13.96 -9.69 -0.41
N ALA A 83 12.76 -9.10 -0.52
CA ALA A 83 12.16 -8.30 0.55
C ALA A 83 11.78 -9.14 1.78
N HIS A 84 11.46 -10.41 1.60
CA HIS A 84 10.91 -11.31 2.61
C HIS A 84 11.92 -12.28 3.21
N ALA A 85 13.03 -12.54 2.50
CA ALA A 85 14.09 -13.43 2.94
C ALA A 85 14.68 -13.06 4.32
N PRO A 86 14.83 -11.79 4.71
CA PRO A 86 15.32 -11.42 6.04
C PRO A 86 14.50 -11.95 7.20
N PHE A 87 13.20 -12.16 7.01
CA PHE A 87 12.30 -12.62 8.08
C PHE A 87 12.59 -14.04 8.60
N LYS A 88 13.46 -14.80 7.93
CA LYS A 88 13.86 -16.16 8.36
C LYS A 88 14.29 -16.21 9.82
N ASN A 89 15.10 -15.26 10.25
CA ASN A 89 15.74 -15.28 11.58
C ASN A 89 15.01 -14.42 12.63
N TYR A 90 14.02 -13.61 12.21
CA TYR A 90 13.33 -12.70 13.13
C TYR A 90 12.56 -13.42 14.25
N PRO A 91 11.90 -14.57 14.01
CA PRO A 91 11.23 -15.30 15.10
C PRO A 91 12.15 -15.66 16.27
N ASP A 92 13.40 -16.04 16.01
CA ASP A 92 14.35 -16.40 17.08
C ASP A 92 14.81 -15.17 17.87
N ILE A 93 15.02 -14.04 17.19
CA ILE A 93 15.31 -12.74 17.85
C ILE A 93 14.13 -12.34 18.76
N ILE A 94 12.91 -12.42 18.23
CA ILE A 94 11.67 -12.07 18.95
C ILE A 94 11.46 -12.97 20.17
N LYS A 95 11.58 -14.29 20.03
CA LYS A 95 11.43 -15.25 21.14
C LYS A 95 12.41 -14.99 22.26
N ARG A 96 13.68 -14.71 21.93
CA ARG A 96 14.70 -14.37 22.92
C ARG A 96 14.36 -13.06 23.63
N ALA A 97 14.03 -12.01 22.89
CA ALA A 97 13.70 -10.71 23.46
C ALA A 97 12.41 -10.74 24.31
N ALA A 98 11.40 -11.51 23.88
CA ALA A 98 10.17 -11.70 24.65
C ALA A 98 10.47 -12.36 26.00
N ARG A 99 11.31 -13.40 26.02
CA ARG A 99 11.72 -14.10 27.25
C ARG A 99 12.50 -13.17 28.19
N GLU A 100 13.43 -12.38 27.67
CA GLU A 100 14.17 -11.36 28.44
C GLU A 100 13.23 -10.30 29.05
N ALA A 101 12.12 -9.99 28.39
CA ALA A 101 11.10 -9.04 28.85
C ALA A 101 9.99 -9.68 29.72
N GLY A 102 10.12 -10.96 30.10
CA GLY A 102 9.13 -11.67 30.91
C GLY A 102 7.85 -12.00 30.16
N GLY A 103 7.96 -12.35 28.91
CA GLY A 103 6.89 -12.84 28.03
C GLY A 103 7.30 -14.11 27.29
N VAL A 104 6.41 -14.59 26.43
CA VAL A 104 6.65 -15.72 25.52
C VAL A 104 6.27 -15.32 24.11
N ALA A 105 6.81 -15.98 23.11
CA ALA A 105 6.39 -15.79 21.72
C ALA A 105 6.27 -17.13 21.00
N GLN A 106 5.19 -17.29 20.24
CA GLN A 106 4.97 -18.43 19.36
C GLN A 106 4.88 -17.99 17.91
N PHE A 107 5.49 -18.76 17.02
CA PHE A 107 5.25 -18.58 15.58
C PHE A 107 3.83 -19.07 15.27
N ALA A 108 2.91 -18.13 15.09
CA ALA A 108 1.48 -18.40 14.92
C ALA A 108 1.15 -18.90 13.51
N GLY A 109 1.90 -18.43 12.50
CA GLY A 109 1.74 -18.87 11.13
C GLY A 109 2.52 -18.03 10.13
N GLY A 110 2.72 -18.60 8.95
CA GLY A 110 3.21 -17.92 7.76
C GLY A 110 2.04 -17.45 6.90
N VAL A 111 2.21 -16.30 6.24
CA VAL A 111 1.33 -15.87 5.17
C VAL A 111 2.07 -15.95 3.84
N PRO A 112 1.39 -16.24 2.72
CA PRO A 112 2.04 -16.22 1.42
C PRO A 112 2.51 -14.81 1.08
N ALA A 113 3.58 -14.71 0.30
CA ALA A 113 4.05 -13.44 -0.24
C ALA A 113 4.14 -13.55 -1.77
N MET A 114 3.72 -12.48 -2.46
CA MET A 114 3.79 -12.38 -3.90
C MET A 114 4.46 -11.06 -4.30
N CYS A 115 5.46 -11.15 -5.16
CA CYS A 115 6.19 -9.98 -5.64
C CYS A 115 5.83 -9.70 -7.10
N ASP A 116 5.28 -8.54 -7.37
CA ASP A 116 4.91 -8.12 -8.72
C ASP A 116 6.15 -8.05 -9.64
N GLY A 117 7.33 -7.72 -9.10
CA GLY A 117 8.57 -7.75 -9.86
C GLY A 117 8.94 -9.12 -10.43
N VAL A 118 8.51 -10.21 -9.78
CA VAL A 118 8.71 -11.59 -10.28
C VAL A 118 7.60 -12.01 -11.24
N THR A 119 6.36 -11.60 -10.97
CA THR A 119 5.18 -12.07 -11.72
C THR A 119 4.80 -11.19 -12.90
N GLN A 120 5.42 -10.01 -13.05
CA GLN A 120 5.16 -9.12 -14.20
C GLN A 120 5.28 -9.86 -15.54
N GLY A 121 4.28 -9.67 -16.40
CA GLY A 121 4.24 -10.28 -17.72
C GLY A 121 3.84 -11.77 -17.73
N ASN A 122 3.46 -12.33 -16.59
CA ASN A 122 2.98 -13.70 -16.48
C ASN A 122 1.51 -13.72 -16.00
N ALA A 123 0.77 -14.77 -16.38
CA ALA A 123 -0.63 -14.92 -16.00
C ALA A 123 -0.86 -14.93 -14.48
N GLY A 124 0.13 -15.36 -13.68
CA GLY A 124 0.08 -15.31 -12.22
C GLY A 124 -0.05 -13.88 -11.65
N MET A 125 0.24 -12.84 -12.45
CA MET A 125 0.05 -11.45 -12.03
C MET A 125 -1.42 -11.10 -11.72
N GLU A 126 -2.37 -11.80 -12.32
CA GLU A 126 -3.80 -11.63 -12.07
C GLU A 126 -4.23 -12.02 -10.64
N LEU A 127 -3.41 -12.80 -9.93
CA LEU A 127 -3.65 -13.16 -8.53
C LEU A 127 -3.10 -12.12 -7.55
N SER A 128 -2.29 -11.18 -8.03
CA SER A 128 -1.49 -10.30 -7.18
C SER A 128 -2.34 -9.44 -6.26
N LEU A 129 -3.37 -8.75 -6.75
CA LEU A 129 -4.22 -7.91 -5.89
C LEU A 129 -4.92 -8.76 -4.82
N PHE A 130 -5.47 -9.90 -5.21
CA PHE A 130 -6.20 -10.80 -4.31
C PHE A 130 -5.29 -11.52 -3.30
N SER A 131 -3.97 -11.55 -3.52
CA SER A 131 -3.05 -12.04 -2.49
C SER A 131 -3.18 -11.24 -1.18
N ARG A 132 -3.62 -9.98 -1.22
CA ARG A 132 -3.95 -9.16 -0.05
C ARG A 132 -5.04 -9.80 0.80
N GLU A 133 -6.10 -10.28 0.17
CA GLU A 133 -7.23 -10.94 0.84
C GLU A 133 -6.83 -12.30 1.40
N VAL A 134 -6.05 -13.09 0.65
CA VAL A 134 -5.51 -14.37 1.13
C VAL A 134 -4.63 -14.15 2.36
N ILE A 135 -3.79 -13.14 2.35
CA ILE A 135 -2.92 -12.77 3.50
C ILE A 135 -3.77 -12.35 4.70
N ALA A 136 -4.83 -11.55 4.48
CA ALA A 136 -5.74 -11.14 5.54
C ALA A 136 -6.44 -12.34 6.19
N MET A 137 -6.95 -13.27 5.37
CA MET A 137 -7.56 -14.52 5.87
C MET A 137 -6.55 -15.41 6.58
N SER A 138 -5.34 -15.56 6.03
CA SER A 138 -4.28 -16.36 6.68
C SER A 138 -3.88 -15.77 8.02
N THR A 139 -3.79 -14.44 8.14
CA THR A 139 -3.55 -13.74 9.41
C THR A 139 -4.67 -14.02 10.42
N ALA A 140 -5.92 -13.95 9.96
CA ALA A 140 -7.07 -14.26 10.81
C ALA A 140 -7.05 -15.72 11.26
N VAL A 141 -6.73 -16.68 10.40
CA VAL A 141 -6.56 -18.09 10.78
C VAL A 141 -5.49 -18.26 11.84
N ALA A 142 -4.34 -17.58 11.70
CA ALA A 142 -3.27 -17.63 12.69
C ALA A 142 -3.71 -17.12 14.07
N LEU A 143 -4.36 -15.96 14.13
CA LEU A 143 -4.74 -15.29 15.36
C LEU A 143 -5.99 -15.87 16.05
N THR A 144 -6.87 -16.55 15.30
CA THR A 144 -8.14 -17.09 15.83
C THR A 144 -7.98 -18.20 16.88
N HIS A 145 -6.77 -18.73 17.06
CA HIS A 145 -6.50 -19.79 18.05
C HIS A 145 -6.66 -19.31 19.51
N ASN A 146 -6.82 -18.02 19.75
CA ASN A 146 -6.98 -17.40 21.07
C ASN A 146 -5.85 -17.75 22.07
N MET A 147 -4.64 -17.91 21.53
CA MET A 147 -3.44 -18.22 22.31
C MET A 147 -2.63 -16.98 22.69
N PHE A 148 -2.95 -15.83 22.10
CA PHE A 148 -2.08 -14.66 22.08
C PHE A 148 -2.68 -13.46 22.81
N ASP A 149 -1.83 -12.74 23.52
CA ASP A 149 -2.14 -11.50 24.23
C ASP A 149 -1.68 -10.26 23.44
N ALA A 150 -0.80 -10.47 22.46
CA ALA A 150 -0.29 -9.47 21.51
C ALA A 150 0.16 -10.15 20.21
N ALA A 151 0.40 -9.37 19.16
CA ALA A 151 0.88 -9.86 17.88
C ALA A 151 2.07 -9.05 17.34
N LEU A 152 2.97 -9.72 16.61
CA LEU A 152 3.96 -9.10 15.75
C LEU A 152 3.73 -9.55 14.32
N CYS A 153 3.49 -8.58 13.42
CA CYS A 153 3.32 -8.83 12.00
C CYS A 153 4.63 -8.52 11.26
N LEU A 154 5.31 -9.57 10.79
CA LEU A 154 6.54 -9.46 10.01
C LEU A 154 6.14 -9.30 8.55
N GLY A 155 6.00 -8.06 8.10
CA GLY A 155 5.47 -7.74 6.79
C GLY A 155 6.17 -6.57 6.12
N ILE A 156 6.34 -6.73 4.83
CA ILE A 156 6.93 -5.73 3.95
C ILE A 156 6.29 -5.90 2.57
N CYS A 157 6.55 -4.98 1.64
CA CYS A 157 6.11 -5.08 0.27
C CYS A 157 4.64 -4.72 0.03
N ASP A 158 4.16 -4.95 -1.18
CA ASP A 158 3.02 -4.30 -1.83
C ASP A 158 1.65 -4.67 -1.22
N LYS A 159 1.23 -5.92 -1.38
CA LYS A 159 -0.06 -6.44 -0.87
C LYS A 159 0.05 -7.04 0.53
N ILE A 160 1.28 -7.36 0.94
CA ILE A 160 1.53 -8.09 2.19
C ILE A 160 1.19 -7.23 3.40
N VAL A 161 1.69 -6.00 3.44
CA VAL A 161 1.41 -5.08 4.55
C VAL A 161 -0.08 -4.77 4.68
N PRO A 162 -0.80 -4.37 3.61
CA PRO A 162 -2.25 -4.17 3.71
C PRO A 162 -3.00 -5.45 4.12
N GLY A 163 -2.61 -6.61 3.59
CA GLY A 163 -3.24 -7.89 3.95
C GLY A 163 -3.08 -8.24 5.43
N LEU A 164 -1.85 -8.15 5.96
CA LEU A 164 -1.57 -8.35 7.38
C LEU A 164 -2.36 -7.36 8.25
N LEU A 165 -2.44 -6.08 7.84
CA LEU A 165 -3.15 -5.06 8.61
C LEU A 165 -4.66 -5.29 8.62
N ILE A 166 -5.26 -5.62 7.47
CA ILE A 166 -6.69 -5.98 7.38
C ILE A 166 -6.99 -7.20 8.28
N GLY A 167 -6.13 -8.22 8.25
CA GLY A 167 -6.26 -9.41 9.10
C GLY A 167 -6.11 -9.08 10.60
N ALA A 168 -5.10 -8.31 10.98
CA ALA A 168 -4.87 -7.88 12.36
C ALA A 168 -6.02 -7.03 12.90
N LEU A 169 -6.63 -6.17 12.09
CA LEU A 169 -7.77 -5.33 12.48
C LEU A 169 -9.04 -6.15 12.78
N GLN A 170 -9.16 -7.40 12.30
CA GLN A 170 -10.23 -8.30 12.74
C GLN A 170 -10.05 -8.70 14.23
N PHE A 171 -8.81 -8.70 14.71
CA PHE A 171 -8.41 -8.89 16.09
C PHE A 171 -7.95 -7.58 16.72
N GLY A 172 -8.69 -6.50 16.43
CA GLY A 172 -8.35 -5.12 16.81
C GLY A 172 -8.18 -4.88 18.32
N HIS A 173 -8.60 -5.83 19.17
CA HIS A 173 -8.35 -5.85 20.61
C HIS A 173 -6.91 -6.26 20.98
N LEU A 174 -6.13 -6.84 20.04
CA LEU A 174 -4.75 -7.22 20.33
C LEU A 174 -3.81 -6.03 20.09
N PRO A 175 -2.92 -5.69 21.04
CA PRO A 175 -1.74 -4.89 20.74
C PRO A 175 -0.94 -5.53 19.62
N THR A 176 -0.63 -4.77 18.58
CA THR A 176 0.08 -5.30 17.41
C THR A 176 1.10 -4.30 16.92
N ILE A 177 2.32 -4.77 16.67
CA ILE A 177 3.40 -3.98 16.05
C ILE A 177 3.77 -4.63 14.72
N PHE A 178 3.96 -3.81 13.68
CA PHE A 178 4.49 -4.23 12.41
C PHE A 178 6.02 -4.10 12.42
N VAL A 179 6.69 -5.15 11.97
CA VAL A 179 8.17 -5.22 11.95
C VAL A 179 8.63 -5.31 10.50
N PRO A 180 9.21 -4.23 9.94
CA PRO A 180 9.70 -4.22 8.57
C PRO A 180 11.06 -4.89 8.44
N ALA A 181 11.38 -5.41 7.24
CA ALA A 181 12.73 -5.88 6.92
C ALA A 181 13.65 -4.73 6.48
N GLY A 182 13.09 -3.71 5.84
CA GLY A 182 13.83 -2.58 5.29
C GLY A 182 14.21 -2.74 3.81
N PRO A 183 14.74 -1.69 3.17
CA PRO A 183 15.19 -1.73 1.79
C PRO A 183 16.56 -2.40 1.66
N MET A 184 16.86 -2.92 0.48
CA MET A 184 18.25 -3.26 0.12
C MET A 184 19.10 -1.98 -0.01
N THR A 185 20.42 -2.12 -0.04
CA THR A 185 21.31 -1.00 -0.34
C THR A 185 21.11 -0.53 -1.78
N SER A 186 21.50 0.71 -2.09
CA SER A 186 21.42 1.24 -3.45
C SER A 186 22.42 0.49 -4.36
N GLY A 187 21.89 0.02 -5.48
CA GLY A 187 22.69 -0.63 -6.54
C GLY A 187 22.84 0.26 -7.77
N LEU A 188 22.63 -0.30 -8.96
CA LEU A 188 22.64 0.46 -10.21
C LEU A 188 21.63 1.61 -10.17
N THR A 189 22.05 2.80 -10.63
CA THR A 189 21.16 3.97 -10.63
C THR A 189 19.93 3.75 -11.53
N ASN A 190 18.85 4.44 -11.24
CA ASN A 190 17.63 4.34 -12.07
C ASN A 190 17.86 4.82 -13.51
N ASP A 191 18.73 5.83 -13.71
CA ASP A 191 19.11 6.33 -15.04
C ASP A 191 19.92 5.29 -15.82
N ASP A 192 20.90 4.64 -15.19
CA ASP A 192 21.71 3.60 -15.83
C ASP A 192 20.88 2.36 -16.16
N LYS A 193 20.01 1.96 -15.27
CA LYS A 193 19.07 0.86 -15.48
C LYS A 193 18.14 1.13 -16.67
N ALA A 194 17.58 2.33 -16.75
CA ALA A 194 16.74 2.74 -17.88
C ALA A 194 17.54 2.72 -19.20
N LYS A 195 18.80 3.16 -19.17
CA LYS A 195 19.69 3.14 -20.34
C LYS A 195 19.96 1.72 -20.85
N VAL A 196 20.27 0.77 -19.95
CA VAL A 196 20.52 -0.62 -20.36
C VAL A 196 19.25 -1.26 -20.92
N ARG A 197 18.10 -1.02 -20.32
CA ARG A 197 16.79 -1.48 -20.84
C ARG A 197 16.51 -0.92 -22.23
N GLN A 198 16.84 0.34 -22.46
CA GLN A 198 16.70 0.99 -23.77
C GLN A 198 17.66 0.40 -24.82
N GLN A 199 18.92 0.11 -24.42
CA GLN A 199 19.88 -0.58 -25.27
C GLN A 199 19.41 -1.98 -25.67
N PHE A 200 18.84 -2.73 -24.72
CA PHE A 200 18.25 -4.04 -25.01
C PHE A 200 17.06 -3.94 -25.97
N ALA A 201 16.15 -3.02 -25.74
CA ALA A 201 14.98 -2.79 -26.59
C ALA A 201 15.34 -2.41 -28.04
N THR A 202 16.51 -1.76 -28.23
CA THR A 202 17.03 -1.39 -29.56
C THR A 202 17.99 -2.41 -30.15
N GLY A 203 18.22 -3.55 -29.48
CA GLY A 203 19.18 -4.57 -29.92
C GLY A 203 20.66 -4.19 -29.76
N ALA A 204 20.96 -3.11 -29.04
CA ALA A 204 22.32 -2.64 -28.78
C ALA A 204 23.06 -3.42 -27.67
N CYS A 205 22.35 -4.21 -26.87
CA CYS A 205 22.93 -5.19 -25.96
C CYS A 205 22.06 -6.47 -25.95
N ASP A 206 22.65 -7.58 -25.49
CA ASP A 206 22.00 -8.88 -25.39
C ASP A 206 21.27 -9.06 -24.04
N ARG A 207 20.59 -10.22 -23.91
CA ARG A 207 19.86 -10.60 -22.70
C ARG A 207 20.78 -10.76 -21.49
N ASP A 208 22.00 -11.24 -21.67
CA ASP A 208 22.91 -11.49 -20.56
C ASP A 208 23.40 -10.16 -19.97
N ALA A 209 23.74 -9.19 -20.81
CA ALA A 209 24.09 -7.83 -20.35
C ALA A 209 22.93 -7.14 -19.62
N LEU A 210 21.69 -7.33 -20.09
CA LEU A 210 20.52 -6.83 -19.37
C LEU A 210 20.35 -7.53 -18.02
N LEU A 211 20.48 -8.86 -17.97
CA LEU A 211 20.35 -9.63 -16.73
C LEU A 211 21.39 -9.22 -15.68
N GLU A 212 22.66 -9.01 -16.10
CA GLU A 212 23.72 -8.51 -15.21
C GLU A 212 23.39 -7.12 -14.64
N ALA A 213 22.90 -6.21 -15.46
CA ALA A 213 22.49 -4.88 -14.98
C ALA A 213 21.30 -4.94 -14.00
N GLU A 214 20.31 -5.80 -14.27
CA GLU A 214 19.20 -6.02 -13.35
C GLU A 214 19.67 -6.70 -12.06
N ALA A 215 20.62 -7.64 -12.11
CA ALA A 215 21.19 -8.30 -10.94
C ALA A 215 21.97 -7.32 -10.05
N VAL A 216 22.66 -6.33 -10.62
CA VAL A 216 23.31 -5.25 -9.87
C VAL A 216 22.28 -4.31 -9.26
N ALA A 217 21.12 -4.11 -9.89
CA ALA A 217 20.04 -3.27 -9.36
C ALA A 217 19.26 -3.97 -8.22
N TYR A 218 19.16 -5.31 -8.26
CA TYR A 218 18.43 -6.14 -7.28
C TYR A 218 19.37 -7.18 -6.66
N HIS A 219 20.42 -6.70 -5.98
CA HIS A 219 21.60 -7.47 -5.61
C HIS A 219 21.57 -8.11 -4.21
N GLY A 220 20.53 -7.85 -3.40
CA GLY A 220 20.55 -8.30 -2.02
C GLY A 220 19.20 -8.42 -1.34
N HIS A 221 19.23 -8.71 -0.05
CA HIS A 221 18.05 -8.79 0.79
C HIS A 221 17.47 -7.39 1.05
N GLY A 222 16.14 -7.29 1.09
CA GLY A 222 15.41 -6.06 1.32
C GLY A 222 14.47 -5.72 0.15
N THR A 223 13.65 -4.69 0.31
CA THR A 223 12.80 -4.19 -0.78
C THR A 223 13.62 -3.55 -1.88
N CYS A 224 13.06 -3.52 -3.10
CA CYS A 224 13.55 -2.63 -4.15
C CYS A 224 13.66 -1.20 -3.64
N THR A 225 14.65 -0.44 -4.10
CA THR A 225 14.95 0.90 -3.57
C THR A 225 14.11 2.02 -4.15
N PHE A 226 13.37 1.79 -5.25
CA PHE A 226 12.45 2.80 -5.80
C PHE A 226 11.21 2.99 -4.89
N TYR A 227 10.57 4.16 -5.00
CA TYR A 227 9.44 4.52 -4.16
C TYR A 227 8.10 4.11 -4.80
N GLY A 228 7.92 2.80 -4.98
CA GLY A 228 6.66 2.17 -5.34
C GLY A 228 5.80 1.84 -4.11
N THR A 229 4.81 0.95 -4.31
CA THR A 229 3.86 0.59 -3.24
C THR A 229 4.55 -0.07 -2.05
N ALA A 230 5.61 -0.85 -2.28
CA ALA A 230 6.37 -1.51 -1.21
C ALA A 230 6.92 -0.50 -0.17
N ASN A 231 7.65 0.52 -0.62
CA ASN A 231 8.26 1.49 0.28
C ASN A 231 7.28 2.57 0.77
N SER A 232 6.28 2.94 -0.03
CA SER A 232 5.23 3.83 0.45
C SER A 232 4.36 3.16 1.53
N ASN A 233 4.13 1.84 1.49
CA ASN A 233 3.54 1.12 2.62
C ASN A 233 4.32 1.33 3.91
N GLN A 234 5.66 1.21 3.87
CA GLN A 234 6.49 1.38 5.08
C GLN A 234 6.38 2.81 5.62
N MET A 235 6.35 3.80 4.75
CA MET A 235 6.10 5.20 5.10
C MET A 235 4.75 5.36 5.82
N LEU A 236 3.67 4.83 5.23
CA LEU A 236 2.33 4.93 5.79
C LEU A 236 2.23 4.24 7.15
N MET A 237 2.78 3.04 7.29
CA MET A 237 2.75 2.28 8.54
C MET A 237 3.44 3.03 9.68
N GLU A 238 4.53 3.74 9.37
CA GLU A 238 5.24 4.53 10.38
C GLU A 238 4.45 5.78 10.76
N LEU A 239 3.90 6.54 9.79
CA LEU A 239 3.09 7.73 10.09
C LEU A 239 1.71 7.42 10.67
N MET A 240 1.20 6.20 10.48
CA MET A 240 0.01 5.69 11.17
C MET A 240 0.32 5.15 12.58
N GLY A 241 1.58 5.21 13.02
CA GLY A 241 1.98 4.82 14.36
C GLY A 241 2.07 3.30 14.61
N LEU A 242 2.28 2.48 13.57
CA LEU A 242 2.28 1.01 13.64
C LEU A 242 3.67 0.37 13.59
N HIS A 243 4.70 1.13 13.22
CA HIS A 243 6.12 0.77 13.33
C HIS A 243 6.75 1.42 14.55
N LEU A 244 7.88 0.89 15.03
CA LEU A 244 8.76 1.67 15.91
C LEU A 244 9.34 2.87 15.14
N PRO A 245 9.50 4.05 15.79
CA PRO A 245 9.98 5.25 15.13
C PRO A 245 11.33 5.04 14.41
N GLY A 246 11.43 5.50 13.16
CA GLY A 246 12.63 5.44 12.34
C GLY A 246 12.97 4.04 11.83
N SER A 247 12.10 3.05 12.00
CA SER A 247 12.42 1.66 11.64
C SER A 247 12.21 1.31 10.18
N ALA A 248 11.38 2.05 9.43
CA ALA A 248 10.93 1.68 8.08
C ALA A 248 12.09 1.42 7.09
N PHE A 249 13.12 2.27 7.09
CA PHE A 249 14.18 2.25 6.08
C PHE A 249 15.56 1.83 6.61
N ILE A 250 15.60 1.12 7.74
CA ILE A 250 16.85 0.49 8.22
C ILE A 250 17.10 -0.80 7.44
N HIS A 251 18.30 -0.95 6.89
CA HIS A 251 18.69 -2.12 6.09
C HIS A 251 18.59 -3.42 6.89
N PRO A 252 18.19 -4.54 6.23
CA PRO A 252 18.25 -5.86 6.85
C PRO A 252 19.71 -6.27 7.17
N HIS A 253 19.86 -7.25 8.06
CA HIS A 253 21.16 -7.81 8.49
C HIS A 253 22.12 -6.78 9.11
N THR A 254 21.60 -5.66 9.62
CA THR A 254 22.39 -4.72 10.42
C THR A 254 22.12 -4.93 11.91
N PRO A 255 23.12 -4.68 12.79
CA PRO A 255 22.90 -4.76 14.23
C PRO A 255 21.74 -3.87 14.72
N LEU A 256 21.54 -2.72 14.08
CA LEU A 256 20.42 -1.83 14.41
C LEU A 256 19.08 -2.47 14.05
N ARG A 257 18.97 -3.13 12.88
CA ARG A 257 17.74 -3.83 12.48
C ARG A 257 17.40 -4.97 13.45
N ASP A 258 18.38 -5.78 13.82
CA ASP A 258 18.17 -6.88 14.77
C ASP A 258 17.74 -6.35 16.14
N THR A 259 18.35 -5.25 16.59
CA THR A 259 17.98 -4.59 17.85
C THR A 259 16.56 -4.02 17.81
N LEU A 260 16.16 -3.38 16.71
CA LEU A 260 14.78 -2.88 16.53
C LEU A 260 13.75 -4.02 16.47
N THR A 261 14.13 -5.16 15.88
CA THR A 261 13.29 -6.37 15.89
C THR A 261 13.09 -6.90 17.32
N ALA A 262 14.16 -6.97 18.10
CA ALA A 262 14.11 -7.35 19.52
C ALA A 262 13.28 -6.35 20.35
N GLU A 263 13.47 -5.04 20.10
CA GLU A 263 12.74 -3.99 20.80
C GLU A 263 11.23 -4.01 20.49
N SER A 264 10.85 -4.39 19.26
CA SER A 264 9.44 -4.58 18.91
C SER A 264 8.76 -5.64 19.77
N ALA A 265 9.48 -6.72 20.12
CA ALA A 265 8.96 -7.75 21.01
C ALA A 265 8.80 -7.25 22.46
N LYS A 266 9.77 -6.50 22.97
CA LYS A 266 9.69 -5.87 24.30
C LYS A 266 8.55 -4.86 24.34
N ARG A 267 8.48 -4.00 23.34
CA ARG A 267 7.47 -2.93 23.27
C ARG A 267 6.04 -3.47 23.16
N VAL A 268 5.78 -4.50 22.35
CA VAL A 268 4.43 -5.04 22.21
C VAL A 268 3.93 -5.67 23.51
N LEU A 269 4.83 -6.27 24.32
CA LEU A 269 4.49 -6.77 25.65
C LEU A 269 4.09 -5.65 26.61
N GLU A 270 4.76 -4.49 26.55
CA GLU A 270 4.39 -3.31 27.35
C GLU A 270 3.00 -2.78 27.02
N LEU A 271 2.51 -3.00 25.80
CA LEU A 271 1.20 -2.56 25.34
C LEU A 271 0.06 -3.50 25.75
N THR A 272 0.33 -4.59 26.45
CA THR A 272 -0.69 -5.56 26.90
C THR A 272 -1.45 -5.06 28.12
N VAL A 273 -2.63 -5.61 28.35
CA VAL A 273 -3.48 -5.30 29.52
C VAL A 273 -2.72 -5.49 30.84
N GLU A 274 -1.93 -6.56 30.93
CA GLU A 274 -1.16 -6.90 32.14
C GLU A 274 -0.17 -5.82 32.56
N ARG A 275 0.44 -5.16 31.59
CA ARG A 275 1.46 -4.12 31.84
C ARG A 275 0.86 -2.76 32.12
N GLY A 276 -0.48 -2.62 32.10
CA GLY A 276 -1.18 -1.38 32.46
C GLY A 276 -1.13 -0.28 31.39
N ASN A 277 -0.59 -0.55 30.21
CA ASN A 277 -0.52 0.39 29.10
C ASN A 277 -1.23 -0.16 27.85
N TYR A 278 -2.43 -0.67 28.05
CA TYR A 278 -3.18 -1.35 27.01
C TYR A 278 -3.46 -0.44 25.80
N THR A 279 -2.83 -0.80 24.69
CA THR A 279 -2.92 -0.04 23.43
C THR A 279 -3.16 -0.99 22.25
N PRO A 280 -4.43 -1.40 22.04
CA PRO A 280 -4.78 -2.33 20.97
C PRO A 280 -4.76 -1.66 19.60
N ILE A 281 -4.43 -2.42 18.54
CA ILE A 281 -4.27 -1.90 17.18
C ILE A 281 -5.53 -1.19 16.67
N GLY A 282 -6.73 -1.68 17.03
CA GLY A 282 -7.98 -1.06 16.61
C GLY A 282 -8.23 0.33 17.20
N ARG A 283 -7.48 0.73 18.24
CA ARG A 283 -7.48 2.06 18.82
C ARG A 283 -6.34 2.94 18.30
N ILE A 284 -5.31 2.35 17.71
CA ILE A 284 -4.24 3.07 17.00
C ILE A 284 -4.74 3.49 15.62
N VAL A 285 -5.33 2.56 14.87
CA VAL A 285 -5.89 2.86 13.54
C VAL A 285 -7.25 3.53 13.72
N ASP A 286 -7.23 4.85 13.87
CA ASP A 286 -8.39 5.72 13.90
C ASP A 286 -8.43 6.62 12.66
N GLU A 287 -9.42 7.50 12.58
CA GLU A 287 -9.61 8.40 11.44
C GLU A 287 -8.43 9.37 11.28
N LYS A 288 -7.82 9.81 12.37
CA LYS A 288 -6.64 10.70 12.35
C LYS A 288 -5.41 9.97 11.85
N ALA A 289 -5.19 8.73 12.27
CA ALA A 289 -4.09 7.89 11.80
C ALA A 289 -4.22 7.60 10.29
N ILE A 290 -5.44 7.32 9.80
CA ILE A 290 -5.70 7.14 8.36
C ILE A 290 -5.39 8.43 7.60
N VAL A 291 -5.84 9.59 8.09
CA VAL A 291 -5.56 10.89 7.46
C VAL A 291 -4.06 11.19 7.46
N ASN A 292 -3.33 10.92 8.55
CA ASN A 292 -1.86 11.03 8.58
C ASN A 292 -1.20 10.15 7.51
N GLY A 293 -1.71 8.93 7.30
CA GLY A 293 -1.26 8.05 6.21
C GLY A 293 -1.50 8.67 4.82
N ILE A 294 -2.69 9.25 4.57
CA ILE A 294 -2.99 9.93 3.29
C ILE A 294 -2.06 11.13 3.09
N VAL A 295 -1.84 11.95 4.12
CA VAL A 295 -0.91 13.09 4.05
C VAL A 295 0.51 12.64 3.71
N ALA A 296 0.99 11.58 4.37
CA ALA A 296 2.31 11.01 4.07
C ALA A 296 2.43 10.55 2.62
N LEU A 297 1.40 9.87 2.11
CA LEU A 297 1.32 9.45 0.71
C LEU A 297 1.47 10.63 -0.25
N LEU A 298 0.72 11.70 0.01
CA LEU A 298 0.67 12.90 -0.83
C LEU A 298 1.97 13.71 -0.75
N ALA A 299 2.47 13.98 0.45
CA ALA A 299 3.68 14.76 0.68
C ALA A 299 4.93 14.11 0.07
N THR A 300 4.93 12.81 -0.09
CA THR A 300 6.06 12.04 -0.65
C THR A 300 5.82 11.54 -2.08
N GLY A 301 4.65 11.79 -2.66
CA GLY A 301 4.30 11.33 -3.99
C GLY A 301 4.32 9.81 -4.12
N GLY A 302 3.76 9.10 -3.14
CA GLY A 302 3.72 7.65 -3.09
C GLY A 302 2.82 7.01 -4.15
N SER A 303 2.64 5.70 -4.05
CA SER A 303 1.93 4.90 -5.05
C SER A 303 0.42 5.17 -5.06
N THR A 304 -0.15 5.29 -6.25
CA THR A 304 -1.62 5.36 -6.45
C THR A 304 -2.35 4.11 -5.99
N ASN A 305 -1.69 2.95 -5.88
CA ASN A 305 -2.32 1.72 -5.38
C ASN A 305 -2.87 1.88 -3.94
N HIS A 306 -2.39 2.89 -3.20
CA HIS A 306 -2.96 3.21 -1.87
C HIS A 306 -4.37 3.77 -1.92
N THR A 307 -4.86 4.26 -3.06
CA THR A 307 -6.30 4.60 -3.22
C THR A 307 -7.20 3.36 -3.21
N LEU A 308 -6.62 2.17 -3.36
CA LEU A 308 -7.28 0.88 -3.11
C LEU A 308 -6.97 0.38 -1.69
N HIS A 309 -5.68 0.33 -1.33
CA HIS A 309 -5.24 -0.33 -0.09
C HIS A 309 -5.67 0.41 1.17
N LEU A 310 -5.54 1.75 1.22
CA LEU A 310 -5.98 2.53 2.39
C LEU A 310 -7.49 2.49 2.55
N VAL A 311 -8.25 2.46 1.45
CA VAL A 311 -9.72 2.29 1.51
C VAL A 311 -10.07 0.95 2.12
N ALA A 312 -9.44 -0.15 1.68
CA ALA A 312 -9.67 -1.48 2.24
C ALA A 312 -9.24 -1.59 3.72
N ILE A 313 -8.13 -0.98 4.11
CA ILE A 313 -7.65 -0.91 5.49
C ILE A 313 -8.62 -0.13 6.36
N ALA A 314 -9.03 1.05 5.93
CA ALA A 314 -9.98 1.90 6.66
C ALA A 314 -11.30 1.14 6.91
N ARG A 315 -11.84 0.49 5.87
CA ARG A 315 -13.04 -0.35 5.99
C ARG A 315 -12.88 -1.47 7.03
N ALA A 316 -11.71 -2.12 7.08
CA ALA A 316 -11.43 -3.16 8.09
C ALA A 316 -11.44 -2.62 9.53
N ALA A 317 -11.16 -1.32 9.72
CA ALA A 317 -11.24 -0.60 11.00
C ALA A 317 -12.61 0.07 11.24
N GLY A 318 -13.60 -0.16 10.38
CA GLY A 318 -14.92 0.49 10.45
C GLY A 318 -14.89 1.96 10.02
N ILE A 319 -13.88 2.41 9.30
CA ILE A 319 -13.69 3.80 8.84
C ILE A 319 -14.03 3.88 7.34
N VAL A 320 -14.80 4.89 6.96
CA VAL A 320 -15.21 5.13 5.57
C VAL A 320 -14.45 6.32 5.01
N ILE A 321 -13.55 6.08 4.08
CA ILE A 321 -12.88 7.10 3.27
C ILE A 321 -13.24 6.90 1.80
N ASP A 322 -13.15 7.95 1.01
CA ASP A 322 -13.37 7.92 -0.44
C ASP A 322 -12.32 8.75 -1.19
N TRP A 323 -12.33 8.68 -2.51
CA TRP A 323 -11.35 9.39 -3.34
C TRP A 323 -11.46 10.92 -3.28
N ASN A 324 -12.62 11.48 -2.86
CA ASN A 324 -12.73 12.92 -2.65
C ASN A 324 -11.85 13.36 -1.46
N ASP A 325 -11.71 12.51 -0.43
CA ASP A 325 -10.85 12.81 0.72
C ASP A 325 -9.38 12.92 0.28
N PHE A 326 -8.93 12.02 -0.60
CA PHE A 326 -7.58 12.07 -1.16
C PHE A 326 -7.37 13.32 -2.04
N ASP A 327 -8.33 13.66 -2.91
CA ASP A 327 -8.25 14.81 -3.80
C ASP A 327 -8.22 16.12 -3.02
N GLU A 328 -9.13 16.29 -2.04
CA GLU A 328 -9.17 17.50 -1.21
C GLU A 328 -7.88 17.67 -0.37
N LEU A 329 -7.37 16.59 0.24
CA LEU A 329 -6.10 16.65 0.96
C LEU A 329 -4.94 16.96 0.01
N SER A 330 -4.93 16.39 -1.20
CA SER A 330 -3.90 16.63 -2.21
C SER A 330 -3.77 18.11 -2.57
N GLN A 331 -4.86 18.86 -2.58
CA GLN A 331 -4.83 20.29 -2.88
C GLN A 331 -4.14 21.14 -1.80
N SER A 332 -4.00 20.61 -0.59
CA SER A 332 -3.44 21.34 0.56
C SER A 332 -2.12 20.79 1.06
N VAL A 333 -1.77 19.57 0.70
CA VAL A 333 -0.54 18.91 1.10
C VAL A 333 0.52 19.09 0.03
N PRO A 334 1.62 19.83 0.29
CA PRO A 334 2.66 20.04 -0.70
C PRO A 334 3.50 18.78 -0.93
N LEU A 335 4.02 18.61 -2.14
CA LEU A 335 5.01 17.58 -2.45
C LEU A 335 6.38 18.01 -1.93
N VAL A 336 6.87 17.36 -0.87
CA VAL A 336 8.15 17.71 -0.22
C VAL A 336 9.27 16.72 -0.50
N ALA A 337 8.98 15.56 -1.09
CA ALA A 337 9.99 14.55 -1.44
C ALA A 337 10.00 14.23 -2.94
N ARG A 338 11.21 14.05 -3.50
CA ARG A 338 11.44 13.59 -4.87
C ARG A 338 12.22 12.29 -4.87
N ILE A 339 11.49 11.19 -4.73
CA ILE A 339 12.01 9.83 -4.80
C ILE A 339 11.51 9.21 -6.11
N TYR A 340 12.32 8.39 -6.79
CA TYR A 340 11.93 7.78 -8.07
C TYR A 340 10.57 7.04 -7.94
N PRO A 341 9.57 7.33 -8.79
CA PRO A 341 9.63 7.96 -10.12
C PRO A 341 9.48 9.50 -10.14
N ASN A 342 9.21 10.17 -9.02
CA ASN A 342 9.05 11.62 -9.00
C ASN A 342 10.39 12.38 -9.10
N GLY A 343 11.52 11.70 -8.87
CA GLY A 343 12.87 12.19 -8.95
C GLY A 343 13.84 11.08 -9.31
N LYS A 344 15.14 11.32 -9.18
CA LYS A 344 16.21 10.36 -9.49
C LYS A 344 16.66 9.54 -8.29
N ALA A 345 16.48 10.08 -7.08
CA ALA A 345 16.88 9.48 -5.82
C ALA A 345 16.06 8.24 -5.49
N ASP A 346 16.62 7.32 -4.72
CA ASP A 346 15.91 6.19 -4.14
C ASP A 346 15.57 6.42 -2.66
N VAL A 347 14.97 5.43 -1.99
CA VAL A 347 14.54 5.54 -0.58
C VAL A 347 15.71 5.67 0.39
N ASN A 348 16.90 5.15 0.04
CA ASN A 348 18.09 5.28 0.88
C ASN A 348 18.60 6.73 0.86
N HIS A 349 18.54 7.40 -0.29
CA HIS A 349 18.83 8.83 -0.39
C HIS A 349 17.82 9.68 0.39
N PHE A 350 16.53 9.31 0.33
CA PHE A 350 15.51 9.96 1.16
C PHE A 350 15.81 9.79 2.65
N HIS A 351 16.15 8.59 3.09
CA HIS A 351 16.53 8.33 4.48
C HIS A 351 17.76 9.15 4.88
N ALA A 352 18.79 9.20 4.05
CA ALA A 352 19.99 10.00 4.29
C ALA A 352 19.73 11.52 4.27
N ALA A 353 18.73 11.99 3.52
CA ALA A 353 18.34 13.40 3.47
C ALA A 353 17.62 13.90 4.74
N GLY A 354 17.30 13.01 5.68
CA GLY A 354 16.60 13.30 6.92
C GLY A 354 15.38 12.41 7.17
N GLY A 355 14.98 11.65 6.16
CA GLY A 355 14.01 10.56 6.25
C GLY A 355 12.68 10.95 6.89
N ILE A 356 12.08 9.97 7.56
CA ILE A 356 10.77 10.12 8.20
C ILE A 356 10.82 11.11 9.37
N ALA A 357 11.90 11.14 10.13
CA ALA A 357 12.00 12.01 11.29
C ALA A 357 11.91 13.51 10.92
N TYR A 358 12.62 13.91 9.87
CA TYR A 358 12.50 15.25 9.31
C TYR A 358 11.11 15.50 8.71
N LEU A 359 10.58 14.55 7.93
CA LEU A 359 9.27 14.67 7.29
C LEU A 359 8.16 14.90 8.33
N VAL A 360 8.12 14.12 9.41
CA VAL A 360 7.13 14.25 10.49
C VAL A 360 7.25 15.61 11.16
N ARG A 361 8.48 16.05 11.45
CA ARG A 361 8.75 17.38 12.04
C ARG A 361 8.18 18.48 11.15
N ASP A 362 8.55 18.49 9.87
CA ASP A 362 8.17 19.55 8.92
C ASP A 362 6.65 19.60 8.70
N LEU A 363 5.99 18.46 8.58
CA LEU A 363 4.54 18.38 8.39
C LEU A 363 3.75 18.72 9.67
N LEU A 364 4.26 18.36 10.86
CA LEU A 364 3.65 18.79 12.13
C LEU A 364 3.79 20.31 12.33
N ASP A 365 4.94 20.89 12.00
CA ASP A 365 5.15 22.34 12.08
C ASP A 365 4.28 23.11 11.09
N ALA A 366 3.91 22.47 9.97
CA ALA A 366 2.93 23.00 9.01
C ALA A 366 1.46 22.81 9.45
N GLY A 367 1.20 22.06 10.53
CA GLY A 367 -0.14 21.67 10.93
C GLY A 367 -0.83 20.66 9.98
N LEU A 368 -0.05 19.96 9.16
CA LEU A 368 -0.54 19.01 8.15
C LEU A 368 -0.65 17.57 8.66
N LEU A 369 -0.32 17.30 9.92
CA LEU A 369 -0.52 16.01 10.57
C LEU A 369 -1.28 16.20 11.88
N HIS A 370 -2.11 15.22 12.23
CA HIS A 370 -2.67 15.10 13.56
C HIS A 370 -1.59 14.62 14.53
N GLU A 371 -1.28 15.43 15.53
CA GLU A 371 -0.33 15.06 16.57
C GLU A 371 -0.96 14.15 17.61
N ASP A 372 -2.23 14.37 17.94
CA ASP A 372 -2.99 13.73 19.00
C ASP A 372 -3.54 12.34 18.59
N VAL A 373 -2.62 11.44 18.25
CA VAL A 373 -2.90 10.05 17.85
C VAL A 373 -2.25 9.07 18.82
N LYS A 374 -2.82 7.88 18.95
CA LYS A 374 -2.18 6.76 19.63
C LYS A 374 -1.21 6.06 18.69
N THR A 375 -0.07 5.64 19.22
CA THR A 375 0.93 4.91 18.45
C THR A 375 1.54 3.79 19.26
N VAL A 376 2.25 2.88 18.61
CA VAL A 376 3.01 1.83 19.32
C VAL A 376 4.14 2.42 20.17
N ALA A 377 4.63 3.61 19.85
CA ALA A 377 5.66 4.32 20.63
C ALA A 377 5.09 5.05 21.86
N GLY A 378 3.77 5.29 21.89
CA GLY A 378 3.10 6.05 22.92
C GLY A 378 2.06 7.01 22.36
N GLU A 379 1.56 7.92 23.16
CA GLU A 379 0.63 8.97 22.70
C GLU A 379 1.41 10.10 22.01
N GLY A 380 0.92 10.52 20.86
CA GLY A 380 1.47 11.61 20.07
C GLY A 380 2.44 11.17 18.97
N LEU A 381 2.32 11.84 17.82
CA LEU A 381 3.16 11.56 16.66
C LEU A 381 4.59 12.11 16.79
N ARG A 382 4.89 12.98 17.78
CA ARG A 382 6.24 13.54 18.01
C ARG A 382 7.30 12.50 18.32
N HIS A 383 6.92 11.31 18.78
CA HIS A 383 7.86 10.19 18.91
C HIS A 383 8.58 9.87 17.60
N TYR A 384 7.93 10.13 16.46
CA TYR A 384 8.45 9.84 15.12
C TYR A 384 9.34 10.96 14.53
N MET A 385 9.60 12.03 15.30
CA MET A 385 10.62 13.02 14.99
C MET A 385 12.03 12.58 15.44
N ARG A 386 12.15 11.36 15.96
CA ARG A 386 13.40 10.80 16.50
C ARG A 386 13.88 9.63 15.65
N GLU A 387 15.19 9.43 15.65
CA GLU A 387 15.87 8.36 14.92
C GLU A 387 16.47 7.32 15.87
N PRO A 388 16.38 6.02 15.57
CA PRO A 388 17.05 4.98 16.34
C PRO A 388 18.54 4.95 15.99
N LYS A 389 19.39 4.90 17.02
CA LYS A 389 20.84 4.74 16.88
C LYS A 389 21.34 3.69 17.87
N LEU A 390 22.40 2.99 17.51
CA LEU A 390 23.16 2.18 18.45
C LEU A 390 24.32 3.03 19.01
N ILE A 391 24.22 3.39 20.28
CA ILE A 391 25.26 4.13 21.00
C ILE A 391 25.78 3.22 22.10
N ASP A 392 27.06 2.90 22.07
CA ASP A 392 27.71 1.95 22.98
C ASP A 392 26.96 0.59 23.04
N GLY A 393 26.49 0.13 21.88
CA GLY A 393 25.75 -1.14 21.74
C GLY A 393 24.31 -1.12 22.30
N ARG A 394 23.80 0.04 22.71
CA ARG A 394 22.43 0.22 23.22
C ARG A 394 21.59 1.01 22.26
N LEU A 395 20.34 0.59 22.08
CA LEU A 395 19.37 1.33 21.29
C LEU A 395 18.98 2.62 22.01
N GLN A 396 19.11 3.74 21.32
CA GLN A 396 18.66 5.05 21.77
C GLN A 396 17.93 5.75 20.64
N TRP A 397 16.85 6.47 20.97
CA TRP A 397 16.20 7.40 20.04
C TRP A 397 16.75 8.79 20.26
N VAL A 398 17.47 9.31 19.27
CA VAL A 398 17.99 10.67 19.24
C VAL A 398 17.09 11.57 18.41
N ASP A 399 17.12 12.87 18.64
CA ASP A 399 16.33 13.79 17.84
C ASP A 399 16.79 13.75 16.38
N GLY A 400 15.84 13.64 15.47
CA GLY A 400 16.09 13.68 14.03
C GLY A 400 16.50 15.09 13.57
N PRO A 401 16.96 15.24 12.32
CA PRO A 401 17.46 16.50 11.81
C PRO A 401 16.38 17.58 11.77
N GLU A 402 16.78 18.83 12.06
CA GLU A 402 15.92 20.01 11.96
C GLU A 402 15.82 20.55 10.53
N THR A 403 16.82 20.25 9.71
CA THR A 403 16.87 20.65 8.30
C THR A 403 17.23 19.45 7.43
N SER A 404 16.74 19.46 6.20
CA SER A 404 17.11 18.44 5.24
C SER A 404 18.61 18.49 4.90
N HIS A 405 19.25 17.33 4.83
CA HIS A 405 20.64 17.20 4.40
C HIS A 405 20.80 17.22 2.86
N ASP A 406 19.71 17.01 2.11
CA ASP A 406 19.70 17.09 0.64
C ASP A 406 18.36 17.64 0.13
N THR A 407 18.34 18.93 -0.17
CA THR A 407 17.16 19.63 -0.70
C THR A 407 16.80 19.27 -2.15
N LYS A 408 17.59 18.46 -2.84
CA LYS A 408 17.22 17.88 -4.14
C LYS A 408 16.29 16.67 -3.97
N VAL A 409 16.29 16.05 -2.79
CA VAL A 409 15.53 14.84 -2.47
C VAL A 409 14.39 15.14 -1.51
N LEU A 410 14.63 15.94 -0.47
CA LEU A 410 13.66 16.24 0.58
C LEU A 410 13.72 17.74 0.91
N ARG A 411 12.57 18.41 0.89
CA ARG A 411 12.42 19.85 1.13
C ARG A 411 11.46 20.13 2.28
N SER A 412 11.50 21.35 2.76
CA SER A 412 10.49 21.86 3.69
C SER A 412 9.18 22.18 2.95
N HIS A 413 8.06 22.10 3.69
CA HIS A 413 6.75 22.57 3.25
C HIS A 413 6.74 24.05 2.82
N LYS A 414 7.72 24.86 3.27
CA LYS A 414 7.86 26.28 2.89
C LYS A 414 8.42 26.47 1.48
N GLU A 415 9.20 25.51 1.00
CA GLU A 415 9.82 25.51 -0.33
C GLU A 415 9.65 24.14 -1.03
N PRO A 416 8.41 23.66 -1.21
CA PRO A 416 8.16 22.31 -1.69
C PRO A 416 8.55 22.16 -3.18
N PHE A 417 8.56 20.94 -3.68
CA PHE A 417 8.72 20.67 -5.12
C PHE A 417 7.48 21.00 -5.94
N ALA A 418 6.31 20.87 -5.32
CA ALA A 418 5.03 21.28 -5.87
C ALA A 418 4.10 21.74 -4.73
N PRO A 419 3.18 22.70 -5.00
CA PRO A 419 2.29 23.22 -3.97
C PRO A 419 1.20 22.23 -3.55
N ASP A 420 1.03 21.13 -4.29
CA ASP A 420 0.03 20.09 -4.06
C ASP A 420 0.65 18.67 -4.13
N GLY A 421 -0.08 17.68 -3.61
CA GLY A 421 0.36 16.28 -3.53
C GLY A 421 0.31 15.52 -4.86
N GLY A 422 -0.20 16.14 -5.91
CA GLY A 422 -0.20 15.59 -7.27
C GLY A 422 -1.08 14.36 -7.49
N LEU A 423 -2.01 14.07 -6.61
CA LEU A 423 -3.08 13.09 -6.82
C LEU A 423 -4.38 13.83 -7.11
N ARG A 424 -5.08 13.45 -8.17
CA ARG A 424 -6.34 14.05 -8.59
C ARG A 424 -7.41 12.99 -8.80
N LEU A 425 -8.62 13.31 -8.37
CA LEU A 425 -9.83 12.60 -8.76
C LEU A 425 -10.27 13.10 -10.15
N MET A 426 -10.45 12.17 -11.06
CA MET A 426 -10.95 12.42 -12.40
C MET A 426 -12.40 11.95 -12.49
N GLN A 427 -13.27 12.75 -13.09
CA GLN A 427 -14.70 12.41 -13.21
C GLN A 427 -15.33 13.03 -14.47
N GLY A 428 -16.35 12.35 -14.99
CA GLY A 428 -17.11 12.75 -16.17
C GLY A 428 -17.90 11.59 -16.74
N LYS A 429 -18.25 11.67 -18.03
CA LYS A 429 -19.03 10.62 -18.71
C LYS A 429 -18.34 9.24 -18.71
N LEU A 430 -17.01 9.21 -18.58
CA LEU A 430 -16.24 7.95 -18.55
C LEU A 430 -16.14 7.32 -17.14
N GLY A 431 -16.84 7.87 -16.15
CA GLY A 431 -16.83 7.39 -14.78
C GLY A 431 -15.91 8.20 -13.86
N ARG A 432 -15.46 7.57 -12.77
CA ARG A 432 -14.56 8.15 -11.79
C ARG A 432 -13.26 7.35 -11.76
N GLY A 433 -12.14 8.03 -11.66
CA GLY A 433 -10.83 7.39 -11.57
C GLY A 433 -9.82 8.31 -10.90
N VAL A 434 -8.59 7.86 -10.74
CA VAL A 434 -7.52 8.65 -10.13
C VAL A 434 -6.37 8.83 -11.10
N ILE A 435 -5.69 9.97 -11.01
CA ILE A 435 -4.47 10.26 -11.75
C ILE A 435 -3.40 10.83 -10.82
N LYS A 436 -2.15 10.41 -11.02
CA LYS A 436 -0.97 10.98 -10.35
C LYS A 436 -0.26 11.92 -11.31
N ILE A 437 -0.32 13.21 -11.02
CA ILE A 437 0.30 14.26 -11.87
C ILE A 437 1.67 14.72 -11.36
N SER A 438 2.10 14.30 -10.18
CA SER A 438 3.37 14.74 -9.58
C SER A 438 4.62 14.44 -10.43
N ALA A 439 4.56 13.43 -11.30
CA ALA A 439 5.62 13.07 -12.24
C ALA A 439 5.26 13.37 -13.71
N VAL A 440 4.09 13.97 -13.98
CA VAL A 440 3.63 14.36 -15.32
C VAL A 440 3.95 15.82 -15.56
N ALA A 441 4.71 16.12 -16.62
CA ALA A 441 5.00 17.49 -17.00
C ALA A 441 3.71 18.26 -17.32
N GLU A 442 3.66 19.54 -16.98
CA GLU A 442 2.44 20.37 -17.11
C GLU A 442 1.88 20.37 -18.55
N ALA A 443 2.76 20.38 -19.55
CA ALA A 443 2.39 20.34 -20.96
C ALA A 443 1.61 19.07 -21.37
N HIS A 444 1.70 18.00 -20.58
CA HIS A 444 1.03 16.72 -20.86
C HIS A 444 -0.21 16.47 -19.96
N ARG A 445 -0.57 17.41 -19.08
CA ARG A 445 -1.70 17.24 -18.16
C ARG A 445 -3.07 17.44 -18.80
N GLN A 446 -3.08 17.93 -20.03
CA GLN A 446 -4.30 18.10 -20.83
C GLN A 446 -4.13 17.35 -22.15
N VAL A 447 -5.04 16.42 -22.44
CA VAL A 447 -5.03 15.64 -23.67
C VAL A 447 -6.45 15.61 -24.24
N LYS A 448 -6.58 16.01 -25.50
CA LYS A 448 -7.81 15.82 -26.30
C LYS A 448 -7.42 15.11 -27.58
N ALA A 449 -7.72 13.83 -27.67
CA ALA A 449 -7.26 13.00 -28.79
C ALA A 449 -8.23 11.82 -29.03
N PRO A 450 -8.16 11.18 -30.23
CA PRO A 450 -8.95 10.01 -30.52
C PRO A 450 -8.59 8.82 -29.61
N ALA A 451 -9.59 8.06 -29.21
CA ALA A 451 -9.42 6.79 -28.50
C ALA A 451 -8.90 5.70 -29.44
N ILE A 452 -8.03 4.85 -28.93
CA ILE A 452 -7.77 3.51 -29.47
C ILE A 452 -8.08 2.53 -28.35
N VAL A 453 -9.03 1.61 -28.59
CA VAL A 453 -9.53 0.69 -27.56
C VAL A 453 -8.79 -0.63 -27.63
N PHE A 454 -8.38 -1.11 -26.46
CA PHE A 454 -7.68 -2.38 -26.24
C PHE A 454 -8.31 -3.12 -25.06
N GLU A 455 -8.15 -4.44 -25.03
CA GLU A 455 -8.59 -5.30 -23.92
C GLU A 455 -7.42 -5.92 -23.15
N SER A 456 -6.18 -5.73 -23.62
CA SER A 456 -4.98 -6.17 -22.91
C SER A 456 -3.78 -5.26 -23.20
N GLN A 457 -2.76 -5.35 -22.36
CA GLN A 457 -1.48 -4.65 -22.61
C GLN A 457 -0.69 -5.27 -23.76
N GLU A 458 -0.90 -6.54 -24.06
CA GLU A 458 -0.31 -7.25 -25.19
C GLU A 458 -0.78 -6.67 -26.53
N GLN A 459 -2.09 -6.35 -26.66
CA GLN A 459 -2.62 -5.68 -27.85
C GLN A 459 -1.99 -4.29 -28.06
N VAL A 460 -1.73 -3.55 -26.97
CA VAL A 460 -1.02 -2.25 -27.05
C VAL A 460 0.41 -2.46 -27.52
N GLN A 461 1.10 -3.47 -27.00
CA GLN A 461 2.46 -3.81 -27.42
C GLN A 461 2.52 -4.16 -28.90
N GLU A 462 1.62 -5.03 -29.37
CA GLU A 462 1.55 -5.44 -30.77
C GLU A 462 1.30 -4.24 -31.71
N ALA A 463 0.36 -3.38 -31.37
CA ALA A 463 0.09 -2.16 -32.14
C ALA A 463 1.30 -1.18 -32.13
N PHE A 464 2.06 -1.13 -31.03
CA PHE A 464 3.29 -0.34 -30.95
C PHE A 464 4.38 -0.93 -31.88
N ASP A 465 4.60 -2.23 -31.82
CA ASP A 465 5.63 -2.92 -32.61
C ASP A 465 5.33 -2.84 -34.13
N ASN A 466 4.05 -2.86 -34.50
CA ASN A 466 3.58 -2.66 -35.88
C ASN A 466 3.72 -1.21 -36.35
N GLY A 467 3.95 -0.26 -35.43
CA GLY A 467 4.04 1.18 -35.75
C GLY A 467 2.72 1.91 -35.91
N ASP A 468 1.60 1.29 -35.53
CA ASP A 468 0.23 1.81 -35.69
C ASP A 468 -0.08 2.98 -34.74
N LEU A 469 0.75 3.17 -33.70
CA LEU A 469 0.52 4.15 -32.63
C LEU A 469 1.28 5.49 -32.81
N LYS A 470 1.90 5.73 -33.97
CA LYS A 470 2.65 6.99 -34.24
C LYS A 470 1.72 8.14 -34.57
N ARG A 471 0.90 8.54 -33.61
CA ARG A 471 -0.06 9.65 -33.68
C ARG A 471 -0.51 10.09 -32.30
N ASP A 472 -1.25 11.18 -32.19
CA ASP A 472 -1.92 11.57 -30.96
C ASP A 472 -3.09 10.61 -30.70
N PHE A 473 -3.19 10.06 -29.48
CA PHE A 473 -4.30 9.17 -29.09
C PHE A 473 -4.40 9.00 -27.58
N VAL A 474 -5.55 8.53 -27.13
CA VAL A 474 -5.77 8.03 -25.79
C VAL A 474 -5.94 6.51 -25.84
N ALA A 475 -5.02 5.77 -25.21
CA ALA A 475 -5.17 4.33 -25.05
C ALA A 475 -6.29 4.04 -24.04
N ILE A 476 -7.37 3.42 -24.47
CA ILE A 476 -8.42 2.90 -23.60
C ILE A 476 -8.14 1.41 -23.40
N VAL A 477 -7.69 1.03 -22.20
CA VAL A 477 -7.43 -0.37 -21.87
C VAL A 477 -8.48 -0.81 -20.87
N ARG A 478 -9.50 -1.52 -21.33
CA ARG A 478 -10.68 -1.91 -20.56
C ARG A 478 -10.67 -3.38 -20.17
N PHE A 479 -11.57 -3.78 -19.28
CA PHE A 479 -11.68 -5.15 -18.72
C PHE A 479 -10.42 -5.56 -17.97
N GLN A 480 -9.79 -4.60 -17.29
CA GLN A 480 -8.63 -4.80 -16.42
C GLN A 480 -8.97 -4.57 -14.94
N GLY A 481 -10.27 -4.51 -14.62
CA GLY A 481 -10.75 -4.33 -13.27
C GLY A 481 -10.68 -5.61 -12.41
N SER A 482 -11.00 -5.48 -11.14
CA SER A 482 -10.90 -6.58 -10.18
C SER A 482 -11.81 -7.76 -10.51
N ARG A 483 -13.00 -7.51 -11.05
CA ARG A 483 -13.92 -8.59 -11.47
C ARG A 483 -13.57 -9.19 -12.83
N ALA A 484 -12.98 -8.40 -13.69
CA ALA A 484 -12.64 -8.87 -15.03
C ALA A 484 -11.48 -9.87 -14.98
N ASN A 485 -10.33 -9.49 -14.44
CA ASN A 485 -9.13 -10.33 -14.41
C ASN A 485 -8.27 -10.19 -13.15
N GLY A 486 -8.83 -9.71 -12.03
CA GLY A 486 -8.08 -9.55 -10.78
C GLY A 486 -7.24 -8.27 -10.73
N MET A 487 -7.41 -7.35 -11.66
CA MET A 487 -6.73 -6.06 -11.72
C MET A 487 -5.18 -6.19 -11.69
N PRO A 488 -4.59 -6.90 -12.67
CA PRO A 488 -3.13 -7.05 -12.75
C PRO A 488 -2.45 -5.71 -12.96
N GLU A 489 -1.17 -5.63 -12.59
CA GLU A 489 -0.38 -4.42 -12.82
C GLU A 489 0.02 -4.27 -14.28
N LEU A 490 -0.46 -3.21 -14.93
CA LEU A 490 -0.23 -2.93 -16.35
C LEU A 490 1.14 -2.27 -16.57
N HIS A 491 2.21 -2.99 -16.33
CA HIS A 491 3.58 -2.48 -16.27
C HIS A 491 4.20 -2.15 -17.63
N ARG A 492 3.72 -2.77 -18.75
CA ARG A 492 4.28 -2.58 -20.10
C ARG A 492 3.84 -1.27 -20.75
N LEU A 493 2.72 -0.69 -20.34
CA LEU A 493 2.10 0.44 -21.03
C LEU A 493 2.90 1.73 -20.92
N THR A 494 3.37 2.09 -19.73
CA THR A 494 4.09 3.35 -19.50
C THR A 494 5.36 3.49 -20.34
N PRO A 495 6.24 2.48 -20.47
CA PRO A 495 7.42 2.59 -21.32
C PRO A 495 7.08 2.87 -22.79
N LEU A 496 6.10 2.19 -23.35
CA LEU A 496 5.69 2.34 -24.76
C LEU A 496 5.11 3.74 -25.02
N LEU A 497 4.15 4.14 -24.20
CA LEU A 497 3.53 5.46 -24.31
C LEU A 497 4.55 6.58 -24.04
N GLY A 498 5.52 6.33 -23.15
CA GLY A 498 6.62 7.27 -22.89
C GLY A 498 7.52 7.49 -24.09
N VAL A 499 7.83 6.45 -24.88
CA VAL A 499 8.59 6.57 -26.14
C VAL A 499 7.82 7.42 -27.15
N LEU A 500 6.51 7.20 -27.30
CA LEU A 500 5.66 8.01 -28.21
C LEU A 500 5.58 9.47 -27.76
N GLN A 501 5.44 9.71 -26.46
CA GLN A 501 5.46 11.07 -25.90
C GLN A 501 6.79 11.77 -26.16
N ASP A 502 7.93 11.08 -26.04
CA ASP A 502 9.26 11.62 -26.35
C ASP A 502 9.45 11.91 -27.85
N GLN A 503 8.71 11.24 -28.72
CA GLN A 503 8.64 11.52 -30.16
C GLN A 503 7.75 12.73 -30.49
N GLY A 504 7.09 13.34 -29.49
CA GLY A 504 6.28 14.53 -29.64
C GLY A 504 4.77 14.28 -29.78
N PHE A 505 4.33 13.03 -29.63
CA PHE A 505 2.89 12.72 -29.67
C PHE A 505 2.21 13.01 -28.34
N HIS A 506 0.97 13.51 -28.40
CA HIS A 506 0.10 13.70 -27.24
C HIS A 506 -0.62 12.38 -26.93
N VAL A 507 -0.12 11.64 -25.97
CA VAL A 507 -0.64 10.33 -25.59
C VAL A 507 -1.07 10.29 -24.12
N ALA A 508 -2.13 9.54 -23.83
CA ALA A 508 -2.60 9.27 -22.47
C ALA A 508 -3.13 7.84 -22.35
N LEU A 509 -3.31 7.38 -21.13
CA LEU A 509 -3.94 6.10 -20.78
C LEU A 509 -5.20 6.33 -19.97
N VAL A 510 -6.27 5.58 -20.26
CA VAL A 510 -7.46 5.44 -19.40
C VAL A 510 -7.76 3.95 -19.24
N THR A 511 -7.89 3.49 -18.00
CA THR A 511 -8.13 2.08 -17.72
C THR A 511 -8.91 1.86 -16.42
N ASP A 512 -9.73 0.81 -16.37
CA ASP A 512 -10.32 0.30 -15.14
C ASP A 512 -9.35 -0.59 -14.33
N GLY A 513 -8.15 -0.84 -14.88
CA GLY A 513 -7.04 -1.52 -14.22
C GLY A 513 -6.17 -0.63 -13.33
N ARG A 514 -5.04 -1.18 -12.88
CA ARG A 514 -4.02 -0.48 -12.09
C ARG A 514 -2.67 -0.46 -12.78
N MET A 515 -1.88 0.54 -12.42
CA MET A 515 -0.51 0.70 -12.92
C MET A 515 0.51 0.39 -11.82
N SER A 516 1.76 0.18 -12.24
CA SER A 516 2.89 0.15 -11.30
C SER A 516 2.97 1.44 -10.49
N GLY A 517 3.26 1.33 -9.19
CA GLY A 517 3.51 2.49 -8.33
C GLY A 517 4.70 3.34 -8.78
N ALA A 518 5.55 2.82 -9.67
CA ALA A 518 6.68 3.52 -10.30
C ALA A 518 6.31 4.22 -11.63
N SER A 519 5.04 4.16 -12.09
CA SER A 519 4.57 4.86 -13.28
C SER A 519 4.35 6.35 -13.00
N GLY A 520 4.56 7.24 -13.99
CA GLY A 520 4.34 8.64 -13.73
C GLY A 520 4.64 9.63 -14.86
N LYS A 521 5.34 9.26 -15.93
CA LYS A 521 5.72 10.20 -17.00
C LYS A 521 4.55 10.55 -17.93
N VAL A 522 3.75 9.56 -18.27
CA VAL A 522 2.58 9.70 -19.16
C VAL A 522 1.32 9.89 -18.31
N PRO A 523 0.40 10.79 -18.67
CA PRO A 523 -0.87 10.93 -17.97
C PRO A 523 -1.67 9.62 -18.08
N ALA A 524 -1.99 9.03 -16.92
CA ALA A 524 -2.73 7.78 -16.82
C ALA A 524 -3.86 7.91 -15.80
N VAL A 525 -5.10 7.88 -16.27
CA VAL A 525 -6.29 7.81 -15.43
C VAL A 525 -6.61 6.33 -15.21
N ILE A 526 -6.54 5.89 -13.97
CA ILE A 526 -6.61 4.48 -13.57
C ILE A 526 -7.72 4.23 -12.57
N HIS A 527 -8.00 2.94 -12.31
CA HIS A 527 -9.03 2.51 -11.37
C HIS A 527 -10.45 2.96 -11.76
N ILE A 528 -10.72 3.16 -13.06
CA ILE A 528 -12.03 3.65 -13.50
C ILE A 528 -13.15 2.82 -12.87
N SER A 529 -14.04 3.51 -12.21
CA SER A 529 -15.19 2.93 -11.50
C SER A 529 -16.50 3.59 -11.96
N PRO A 530 -17.56 2.79 -12.23
CA PRO A 530 -17.58 1.32 -12.30
C PRO A 530 -16.67 0.76 -13.39
N GLU A 531 -16.09 -0.45 -13.17
CA GLU A 531 -15.27 -1.12 -14.19
C GLU A 531 -16.13 -1.55 -15.40
N ALA A 532 -15.52 -1.70 -16.56
CA ALA A 532 -16.23 -2.00 -17.82
C ALA A 532 -17.09 -3.27 -17.74
N LEU A 533 -16.59 -4.33 -17.07
CA LEU A 533 -17.34 -5.58 -16.88
C LEU A 533 -18.64 -5.38 -16.06
N LEU A 534 -18.68 -4.40 -15.16
CA LEU A 534 -19.86 -4.03 -14.37
C LEU A 534 -20.73 -2.98 -15.05
N GLN A 535 -20.86 -3.04 -16.38
CA GLN A 535 -21.60 -2.07 -17.17
C GLN A 535 -21.07 -0.65 -17.05
N GLY A 536 -19.78 -0.50 -16.67
CA GLY A 536 -19.12 0.79 -16.55
C GLY A 536 -18.99 1.51 -17.89
N PRO A 537 -19.00 2.85 -17.87
CA PRO A 537 -19.05 3.67 -19.08
C PRO A 537 -17.83 3.48 -20.00
N LEU A 538 -16.70 3.02 -19.47
CA LEU A 538 -15.51 2.73 -20.26
C LEU A 538 -15.78 1.65 -21.32
N GLY A 539 -16.70 0.72 -21.06
CA GLY A 539 -17.13 -0.30 -22.00
C GLY A 539 -17.94 0.23 -23.20
N LYS A 540 -18.40 1.48 -23.16
CA LYS A 540 -19.12 2.15 -24.28
C LYS A 540 -18.20 2.88 -25.25
N VAL A 541 -16.92 3.05 -24.89
CA VAL A 541 -15.96 3.78 -25.73
C VAL A 541 -15.61 2.97 -26.97
N ARG A 542 -15.57 3.63 -28.12
CA ARG A 542 -15.20 3.07 -29.42
C ARG A 542 -13.91 3.72 -29.93
N THR A 543 -13.13 2.97 -30.69
CA THR A 543 -11.96 3.51 -31.38
C THR A 543 -12.41 4.66 -32.32
N GLY A 544 -11.73 5.81 -32.22
CA GLY A 544 -12.06 7.04 -32.93
C GLY A 544 -12.86 8.07 -32.12
N ASP A 545 -13.44 7.70 -30.98
CA ASP A 545 -14.09 8.66 -30.08
C ASP A 545 -13.08 9.67 -29.54
N THR A 546 -13.45 10.95 -29.47
CA THR A 546 -12.58 11.99 -28.91
C THR A 546 -12.67 11.99 -27.39
N ILE A 547 -11.58 11.63 -26.72
CA ILE A 547 -11.47 11.64 -25.26
C ILE A 547 -10.88 12.97 -24.80
N VAL A 548 -11.42 13.49 -23.70
CA VAL A 548 -10.98 14.74 -23.07
C VAL A 548 -10.48 14.44 -21.65
N ILE A 549 -9.20 14.69 -21.41
CA ILE A 549 -8.55 14.59 -20.11
C ILE A 549 -8.03 15.97 -19.75
N ASP A 550 -8.50 16.55 -18.64
CA ASP A 550 -7.91 17.73 -18.01
C ASP A 550 -7.56 17.41 -16.56
N ALA A 551 -6.34 16.99 -16.34
CA ALA A 551 -5.87 16.57 -15.01
C ALA A 551 -5.75 17.75 -14.03
N ASN A 552 -5.67 18.99 -14.51
CA ASN A 552 -5.66 20.17 -13.64
C ASN A 552 -7.06 20.45 -13.07
N LYS A 553 -8.12 20.13 -13.85
CA LYS A 553 -9.52 20.33 -13.44
C LYS A 553 -10.23 19.06 -12.96
N GLY A 554 -9.57 17.88 -13.04
CA GLY A 554 -10.21 16.61 -12.70
C GLY A 554 -11.26 16.14 -13.70
N VAL A 555 -11.14 16.54 -14.99
CA VAL A 555 -12.13 16.21 -16.03
C VAL A 555 -11.70 14.98 -16.81
N LEU A 556 -12.59 13.99 -16.90
CA LEU A 556 -12.47 12.80 -17.74
C LEU A 556 -13.75 12.63 -18.55
N ASP A 557 -13.73 13.01 -19.79
CA ASP A 557 -14.96 13.08 -20.60
C ASP A 557 -14.75 12.58 -22.03
N ILE A 558 -15.85 12.45 -22.75
CA ILE A 558 -15.92 12.08 -24.16
C ILE A 558 -16.73 13.13 -24.92
N ASP A 559 -16.19 13.58 -26.06
CA ASP A 559 -16.83 14.55 -26.93
C ASP A 559 -17.79 13.83 -27.89
N THR A 560 -18.97 13.50 -27.38
CA THR A 560 -20.02 12.75 -28.09
C THR A 560 -21.38 13.33 -27.70
N ASP A 561 -22.34 13.31 -28.64
CA ASP A 561 -23.72 13.71 -28.36
C ASP A 561 -24.31 12.89 -27.21
N GLU A 562 -25.08 13.52 -26.34
CA GLU A 562 -25.61 12.87 -25.14
C GLU A 562 -26.60 11.74 -25.45
N ASN A 563 -27.43 11.89 -26.47
CA ASN A 563 -28.39 10.85 -26.86
C ASN A 563 -27.67 9.68 -27.50
N GLU A 564 -26.65 9.94 -28.32
CA GLU A 564 -25.78 8.90 -28.88
C GLU A 564 -25.08 8.15 -27.75
N TRP A 565 -24.46 8.87 -26.79
CA TRP A 565 -23.78 8.23 -25.66
C TRP A 565 -24.71 7.39 -24.80
N ALA A 566 -25.90 7.90 -24.49
CA ALA A 566 -26.90 7.18 -23.72
C ALA A 566 -27.38 5.90 -24.42
N ALA A 567 -27.50 5.93 -25.75
CA ALA A 567 -27.98 4.80 -26.54
C ALA A 567 -26.92 3.70 -26.78
N ARG A 568 -25.65 3.97 -26.48
CA ARG A 568 -24.58 2.97 -26.67
C ARG A 568 -24.69 1.85 -25.64
N GLU A 569 -24.62 0.63 -26.11
CA GLU A 569 -24.47 -0.56 -25.29
C GLU A 569 -23.02 -0.72 -24.84
N VAL A 570 -22.82 -1.32 -23.66
CA VAL A 570 -21.53 -1.72 -23.15
C VAL A 570 -21.06 -2.98 -23.87
N GLU A 571 -19.88 -2.94 -24.48
CA GLU A 571 -19.30 -4.11 -25.12
C GLU A 571 -18.91 -5.18 -24.10
N GLN A 572 -18.96 -6.44 -24.52
CA GLN A 572 -18.54 -7.58 -23.71
C GLN A 572 -17.08 -7.93 -24.00
N PRO A 573 -16.30 -8.40 -23.00
CA PRO A 573 -14.91 -8.79 -23.20
C PRO A 573 -14.82 -9.98 -24.17
N GLN A 574 -13.87 -9.91 -25.10
CA GLN A 574 -13.67 -10.95 -26.11
C GLN A 574 -12.89 -12.18 -25.56
N HIS A 575 -12.04 -11.97 -24.55
CA HIS A 575 -11.09 -12.95 -24.03
C HIS A 575 -11.27 -13.27 -22.53
N GLN A 576 -12.47 -13.05 -21.98
CA GLN A 576 -12.70 -13.29 -20.55
C GLN A 576 -12.37 -14.73 -20.12
N ALA A 577 -12.75 -15.71 -20.94
CA ALA A 577 -12.51 -17.13 -20.63
C ALA A 577 -11.01 -17.48 -20.53
N ASP A 578 -10.16 -16.78 -21.27
CA ASP A 578 -8.71 -17.00 -21.25
C ASP A 578 -8.07 -16.55 -19.93
N ASN A 579 -8.70 -15.60 -19.22
CA ASN A 579 -8.26 -15.07 -17.93
C ASN A 579 -8.75 -15.92 -16.74
N GLU A 580 -9.51 -16.97 -16.96
CA GLU A 580 -10.11 -17.78 -15.90
C GLU A 580 -9.37 -19.09 -15.63
N VAL A 581 -8.47 -19.51 -16.51
CA VAL A 581 -7.84 -20.83 -16.48
C VAL A 581 -6.32 -20.75 -16.40
N GLY A 582 -5.74 -21.64 -15.61
CA GLY A 582 -4.30 -21.81 -15.46
C GLY A 582 -3.67 -20.91 -14.39
N PHE A 583 -2.50 -21.28 -13.91
CA PHE A 583 -1.76 -20.58 -12.84
C PHE A 583 -2.55 -20.36 -11.54
N GLY A 584 -3.57 -21.17 -11.27
CA GLY A 584 -4.43 -21.05 -10.10
C GLY A 584 -5.56 -20.02 -10.24
N ARG A 585 -5.76 -19.42 -11.42
CA ARG A 585 -6.80 -18.41 -11.65
C ARG A 585 -8.21 -18.92 -11.38
N GLU A 586 -8.44 -20.21 -11.60
CA GLU A 586 -9.72 -20.89 -11.32
C GLU A 586 -10.12 -20.77 -9.86
N LEU A 587 -9.16 -20.89 -8.94
CA LEU A 587 -9.40 -20.77 -7.48
C LEU A 587 -9.83 -19.36 -7.08
N PHE A 588 -9.43 -18.36 -7.86
CA PHE A 588 -9.72 -16.96 -7.60
C PHE A 588 -11.01 -16.45 -8.28
N GLY A 589 -11.73 -17.31 -9.01
CA GLY A 589 -13.04 -16.98 -9.57
C GLY A 589 -14.04 -16.48 -8.53
N VAL A 590 -14.00 -17.06 -7.31
CA VAL A 590 -14.82 -16.60 -6.16
C VAL A 590 -14.44 -15.17 -5.77
N PHE A 591 -13.16 -14.82 -5.79
CA PHE A 591 -12.71 -13.48 -5.44
C PHE A 591 -13.11 -12.47 -6.52
N ARG A 592 -12.94 -12.80 -7.80
CA ARG A 592 -13.43 -11.95 -8.88
C ARG A 592 -14.92 -11.65 -8.75
N SER A 593 -15.73 -12.68 -8.51
CA SER A 593 -17.19 -12.51 -8.38
C SER A 593 -17.61 -11.69 -7.15
N ALA A 594 -16.83 -11.72 -6.06
CA ALA A 594 -17.09 -11.00 -4.82
C ALA A 594 -16.44 -9.61 -4.75
N ALA A 595 -15.50 -9.29 -5.65
CA ALA A 595 -14.75 -8.04 -5.58
C ALA A 595 -15.67 -6.82 -5.67
N MET A 596 -15.48 -5.89 -4.75
CA MET A 596 -16.14 -4.59 -4.77
C MET A 596 -15.48 -3.65 -5.79
N PRO A 597 -16.14 -2.57 -6.21
CA PRO A 597 -15.54 -1.54 -7.04
C PRO A 597 -14.21 -1.00 -6.48
N ALA A 598 -13.36 -0.51 -7.37
CA ALA A 598 -12.05 0.06 -7.01
C ALA A 598 -12.17 1.17 -5.95
N GLU A 599 -13.18 2.04 -6.06
CA GLU A 599 -13.44 3.12 -5.10
C GLU A 599 -13.77 2.62 -3.67
N LEU A 600 -14.18 1.35 -3.54
CA LEU A 600 -14.37 0.66 -2.26
C LEU A 600 -13.20 -0.24 -1.88
N GLY A 601 -12.02 -0.04 -2.52
CA GLY A 601 -10.78 -0.75 -2.23
C GLY A 601 -10.62 -2.07 -2.98
N ALA A 602 -11.49 -2.40 -3.92
CA ALA A 602 -11.50 -3.66 -4.67
C ALA A 602 -11.38 -4.89 -3.75
N SER A 603 -11.97 -4.84 -2.56
CA SER A 603 -11.92 -5.90 -1.55
C SER A 603 -13.02 -6.91 -1.77
N VAL A 604 -12.82 -8.16 -1.32
CA VAL A 604 -13.80 -9.24 -1.40
C VAL A 604 -14.59 -9.46 -0.10
N PHE A 605 -14.29 -8.69 0.95
CA PHE A 605 -14.84 -8.94 2.30
C PHE A 605 -16.25 -8.38 2.52
N GLY A 606 -16.88 -7.83 1.49
CA GLY A 606 -18.27 -7.36 1.56
C GLY A 606 -18.46 -6.10 2.41
N PRO A 607 -19.71 -5.77 2.77
CA PRO A 607 -20.05 -4.60 3.56
C PRO A 607 -19.55 -4.73 5.00
N MET A 608 -19.21 -3.60 5.61
CA MET A 608 -18.84 -3.53 7.04
C MET A 608 -20.06 -3.75 7.94
N VAL A 609 -19.83 -4.28 9.14
CA VAL A 609 -20.85 -4.33 10.18
C VAL A 609 -21.30 -2.90 10.50
N GLY A 610 -22.61 -2.64 10.45
CA GLY A 610 -23.19 -1.31 10.66
C GLY A 610 -23.20 -0.41 9.41
N GLU A 611 -22.69 -0.89 8.28
CA GLU A 611 -22.84 -0.19 7.01
C GLU A 611 -24.29 -0.32 6.52
N ILE A 612 -24.95 0.82 6.30
CA ILE A 612 -26.25 0.83 5.62
C ILE A 612 -25.95 0.56 4.15
N PRO A 613 -26.57 -0.47 3.55
CA PRO A 613 -26.35 -0.72 2.11
C PRO A 613 -26.62 0.58 1.35
N PRO A 614 -25.75 1.02 0.45
CA PRO A 614 -26.04 2.16 -0.40
C PRO A 614 -27.37 1.93 -1.11
N GLN A 615 -28.22 2.95 -1.20
CA GLN A 615 -29.55 2.84 -1.83
C GLN A 615 -29.48 2.34 -3.28
N HIS A 616 -28.29 2.34 -3.88
CA HIS A 616 -27.97 1.79 -5.21
C HIS A 616 -27.64 0.30 -5.23
N ALA A 617 -27.60 -0.40 -4.10
CA ALA A 617 -27.38 -1.86 -4.07
C ALA A 617 -28.62 -2.67 -4.50
N LYS A 618 -29.69 -2.03 -4.91
CA LYS A 618 -30.87 -2.71 -5.47
C LYS A 618 -30.81 -2.94 -6.98
N GLU A 619 -29.73 -2.50 -7.63
CA GLU A 619 -29.53 -2.63 -9.08
C GLU A 619 -28.26 -3.41 -9.44
N LEU A 620 -27.67 -4.14 -8.50
CA LEU A 620 -26.56 -5.08 -8.73
C LEU A 620 -27.05 -6.51 -8.79
#